data_c01ddc18b3d38e87fb129c07476c80df
#
_entry.id   c01ddc18b3d38e87fb129c07476c80df
#
_cell.length_a   1.000
_cell.length_b   1.000
_cell.length_c   1.000
_cell.angle_alpha   90.00
_cell.angle_beta   90.00
_cell.angle_gamma   90.00
#
_symmetry.space_group_name_H-M   'P 1'
#
loop_
_entity.id
_entity.type
_entity.pdbx_description
1 polymer ?
#
loop_
_entity_poly.entity_id
_entity_poly.type
_entity_poly.pdbx_seq_one_letter_code
_entity_poly.pdbx_strand_id
1 'polypeptide(L)'
;INGVINMDVLYNRVYKKIKEQGKNYVAPQFSKARLSSDAILSSLTNGERRLCMAKRSLSIDEIDNVIEFLEKVENDEIEGIEFLELRACDQSCAGGVLVCENRFLVSECMYARARKVAERERNGETTRDLEINKERDYLAKNSMVESIKPRSMMVLDKDISKALEKMERIREIKNMLPQTDCCFCGA
;
A
#
# COMPACT_ATOMS: atom_id res chain seq x y z
N ILE A 1 9.49 -12.96 11.51
CA ILE A 1 8.47 -11.97 11.92
C ILE A 1 8.13 -12.29 13.36
N ASN A 2 8.38 -11.34 14.28
CA ASN A 2 8.15 -11.51 15.71
C ASN A 2 6.73 -11.14 16.15
N GLY A 3 5.95 -10.51 15.27
CA GLY A 3 4.57 -10.15 15.48
C GLY A 3 4.03 -9.20 14.41
N VAL A 4 2.71 -9.12 14.34
CA VAL A 4 1.98 -8.19 13.47
C VAL A 4 0.98 -7.44 14.33
N ILE A 5 0.89 -6.14 14.18
CA ILE A 5 -0.08 -5.28 14.85
C ILE A 5 -0.87 -4.53 13.78
N ASN A 6 -2.19 -4.67 13.80
CA ASN A 6 -3.05 -3.89 12.92
C ASN A 6 -3.02 -2.40 13.28
N MET A 7 -3.18 -1.55 12.29
CA MET A 7 -3.15 -0.09 12.47
C MET A 7 -4.27 0.42 13.37
N ASP A 8 -5.45 -0.18 13.33
CA ASP A 8 -6.58 0.13 14.21
C ASP A 8 -6.24 -0.14 15.68
N VAL A 9 -5.60 -1.28 15.96
CA VAL A 9 -5.16 -1.64 17.31
C VAL A 9 -4.10 -0.66 17.80
N LEU A 10 -3.13 -0.31 16.95
CA LEU A 10 -2.09 0.66 17.28
C LEU A 10 -2.69 2.04 17.55
N TYR A 11 -3.58 2.52 16.66
CA TYR A 11 -4.29 3.78 16.80
C TYR A 11 -5.06 3.86 18.12
N ASN A 12 -5.86 2.83 18.44
CA ASN A 12 -6.66 2.81 19.66
C ASN A 12 -5.78 2.80 20.92
N ARG A 13 -4.64 2.12 20.90
CA ARG A 13 -3.67 2.14 22.01
C ARG A 13 -3.07 3.54 22.21
N VAL A 14 -2.64 4.18 21.13
CA VAL A 14 -2.10 5.56 21.19
C VAL A 14 -3.15 6.54 21.67
N TYR A 15 -4.37 6.48 21.10
CA TYR A 15 -5.48 7.34 21.46
C TYR A 15 -5.87 7.21 22.95
N LYS A 16 -5.92 5.97 23.46
CA LYS A 16 -6.15 5.71 24.89
C LYS A 16 -5.08 6.35 25.76
N LYS A 17 -3.81 6.22 25.39
CA LYS A 17 -2.68 6.84 26.09
C LYS A 17 -2.77 8.36 26.11
N ILE A 18 -3.12 8.98 24.98
CA ILE A 18 -3.31 10.44 24.90
C ILE A 18 -4.45 10.89 25.80
N LYS A 19 -5.58 10.16 25.83
CA LYS A 19 -6.70 10.46 26.71
C LYS A 19 -6.35 10.32 28.20
N GLU A 20 -5.59 9.30 28.57
CA GLU A 20 -5.14 9.08 29.94
C GLU A 20 -4.22 10.21 30.44
N GLN A 21 -3.41 10.78 29.57
CA GLN A 21 -2.50 11.89 29.91
C GLN A 21 -3.20 13.25 29.99
N GLY A 22 -4.39 13.40 29.41
CA GLY A 22 -5.23 14.59 29.52
C GLY A 22 -4.59 15.87 28.97
N LYS A 23 -5.05 17.03 29.47
CA LYS A 23 -4.61 18.36 29.02
C LYS A 23 -3.13 18.70 29.33
N ASN A 24 -2.48 17.89 30.16
CA ASN A 24 -1.07 18.08 30.54
C ASN A 24 -0.09 17.31 29.63
N TYR A 25 -0.59 16.74 28.54
CA TYR A 25 0.26 16.06 27.57
C TYR A 25 1.22 17.07 26.91
N VAL A 26 2.47 16.97 27.26
CA VAL A 26 3.55 17.64 26.54
C VAL A 26 4.03 16.66 25.47
N ALA A 27 3.81 17.00 24.21
CA ALA A 27 4.32 16.19 23.12
C ALA A 27 5.84 16.02 23.28
N PRO A 28 6.37 14.79 23.31
CA PRO A 28 7.80 14.60 23.38
C PRO A 28 8.45 15.30 22.19
N GLN A 29 9.57 15.96 22.41
CA GLN A 29 10.38 16.44 21.29
C GLN A 29 10.81 15.21 20.50
N PHE A 30 10.13 14.97 19.38
CA PHE A 30 10.55 13.90 18.47
C PHE A 30 11.98 14.19 18.04
N SER A 31 12.86 13.22 18.25
CA SER A 31 14.15 13.22 17.58
C SER A 31 13.90 13.50 16.11
N LYS A 32 14.66 14.43 15.50
CA LYS A 32 14.51 14.81 14.08
C LYS A 32 14.34 13.54 13.26
N ALA A 33 13.20 13.40 12.56
CA ALA A 33 12.95 12.25 11.74
C ALA A 33 14.12 12.09 10.75
N ARG A 34 14.76 10.93 10.79
CA ARG A 34 15.92 10.61 9.95
C ARG A 34 15.52 10.03 8.59
N LEU A 35 14.28 10.26 8.17
CA LEU A 35 13.81 9.81 6.87
C LEU A 35 14.46 10.63 5.77
N SER A 36 14.94 9.95 4.73
CA SER A 36 15.39 10.59 3.50
C SER A 36 14.23 11.28 2.77
N SER A 37 14.56 12.19 1.86
CA SER A 37 13.58 12.84 1.00
C SER A 37 12.74 11.82 0.22
N ASP A 38 13.36 10.78 -0.30
CA ASP A 38 12.70 9.70 -1.02
C ASP A 38 11.80 8.87 -0.11
N ALA A 39 12.23 8.55 1.10
CA ALA A 39 11.42 7.84 2.08
C ALA A 39 10.17 8.65 2.51
N ILE A 40 10.27 9.97 2.57
CA ILE A 40 9.12 10.83 2.82
C ILE A 40 8.12 10.75 1.65
N LEU A 41 8.61 10.79 0.42
CA LEU A 41 7.76 10.80 -0.77
C LEU A 41 7.25 9.41 -1.15
N SER A 42 7.82 8.32 -0.65
CA SER A 42 7.33 6.97 -0.93
C SER A 42 5.90 6.73 -0.46
N SER A 43 5.40 7.53 0.48
CA SER A 43 4.01 7.48 0.96
C SER A 43 3.01 8.19 0.05
N LEU A 44 3.47 8.94 -0.95
CA LEU A 44 2.64 9.68 -1.89
C LEU A 44 2.57 8.96 -3.25
N THR A 45 1.61 9.35 -4.07
CA THR A 45 1.46 8.89 -5.45
C THR A 45 2.71 9.21 -6.26
N ASN A 46 3.19 8.28 -7.04
CA ASN A 46 4.49 8.29 -7.73
C ASN A 46 5.73 8.18 -6.82
N GLY A 47 5.57 7.95 -5.53
CA GLY A 47 6.70 7.92 -4.59
C GLY A 47 7.64 6.76 -4.85
N GLU A 48 7.13 5.57 -5.06
CA GLU A 48 7.91 4.36 -5.37
C GLU A 48 8.27 4.29 -6.86
N ARG A 49 7.35 4.69 -7.74
CA ARG A 49 7.59 4.72 -9.19
C ARG A 49 8.83 5.52 -9.55
N ARG A 50 9.07 6.66 -8.91
CA ARG A 50 10.26 7.51 -9.17
C ARG A 50 11.57 6.81 -8.85
N LEU A 51 11.57 5.85 -7.93
CA LEU A 51 12.73 5.07 -7.52
C LEU A 51 12.91 3.81 -8.37
N CYS A 52 11.89 3.46 -9.14
CA CYS A 52 11.91 2.28 -9.99
C CYS A 52 12.71 2.54 -11.27
N MET A 53 13.60 1.60 -11.63
CA MET A 53 14.41 1.64 -12.86
C MET A 53 13.66 1.14 -14.10
N ALA A 54 12.38 0.79 -13.96
CA ALA A 54 11.57 0.28 -15.06
C ALA A 54 11.36 1.34 -16.15
N LYS A 55 11.48 0.93 -17.41
CA LYS A 55 11.32 1.81 -18.58
C LYS A 55 9.87 2.29 -18.74
N ARG A 56 8.93 1.37 -18.49
CA ARG A 56 7.51 1.67 -18.56
C ARG A 56 6.85 1.39 -17.22
N SER A 57 6.53 2.45 -16.51
CA SER A 57 5.95 2.37 -15.17
C SER A 57 4.77 3.34 -15.03
N LEU A 58 3.77 2.93 -14.27
CA LEU A 58 2.59 3.74 -13.96
C LEU A 58 2.37 3.80 -12.46
N SER A 59 1.73 4.87 -12.01
CA SER A 59 1.21 5.03 -10.66
C SER A 59 -0.25 5.44 -10.74
N ILE A 60 -1.10 4.69 -10.07
CA ILE A 60 -2.55 4.88 -10.07
C ILE A 60 -3.00 4.91 -8.63
N ASP A 61 -3.75 5.92 -8.27
CA ASP A 61 -4.40 6.03 -6.97
C ASP A 61 -5.93 6.11 -7.12
N GLU A 62 -6.61 6.01 -5.99
CA GLU A 62 -8.04 5.83 -5.88
C GLU A 62 -8.52 4.45 -6.37
N ILE A 63 -9.26 3.76 -5.49
CA ILE A 63 -9.58 2.34 -5.70
C ILE A 63 -10.38 2.10 -7.00
N ASP A 64 -11.25 3.02 -7.38
CA ASP A 64 -12.07 2.88 -8.59
C ASP A 64 -11.20 2.96 -9.85
N ASN A 65 -10.23 3.88 -9.89
CA ASN A 65 -9.26 3.97 -10.98
C ASN A 65 -8.37 2.71 -11.05
N VAL A 66 -7.98 2.17 -9.89
CA VAL A 66 -7.18 0.95 -9.80
C VAL A 66 -7.95 -0.24 -10.36
N ILE A 67 -9.23 -0.38 -9.99
CA ILE A 67 -10.09 -1.47 -10.48
C ILE A 67 -10.26 -1.36 -12.00
N GLU A 68 -10.66 -0.19 -12.51
CA GLU A 68 -10.80 0.03 -13.96
C GLU A 68 -9.52 -0.32 -14.74
N PHE A 69 -8.38 0.05 -14.20
CA PHE A 69 -7.10 -0.23 -14.82
C PHE A 69 -6.77 -1.74 -14.82
N LEU A 70 -7.02 -2.42 -13.70
CA LEU A 70 -6.77 -3.86 -13.58
C LEU A 70 -7.69 -4.68 -14.48
N GLU A 71 -8.94 -4.24 -14.69
CA GLU A 71 -9.85 -4.85 -15.67
C GLU A 71 -9.27 -4.79 -17.10
N LYS A 72 -8.67 -3.66 -17.48
CA LYS A 72 -7.99 -3.54 -18.79
C LYS A 72 -6.77 -4.46 -18.92
N VAL A 73 -6.03 -4.64 -17.81
CA VAL A 73 -4.91 -5.59 -17.78
C VAL A 73 -5.41 -7.02 -17.89
N GLU A 74 -6.50 -7.38 -17.20
CA GLU A 74 -7.11 -8.70 -17.25
C GLU A 74 -7.64 -9.05 -18.64
N ASN A 75 -8.12 -8.06 -19.38
CA ASN A 75 -8.62 -8.19 -20.75
C ASN A 75 -7.52 -8.14 -21.82
N ASP A 76 -6.25 -8.16 -21.43
CA ASP A 76 -5.10 -8.05 -22.34
C ASP A 76 -5.09 -6.77 -23.21
N GLU A 77 -5.77 -5.71 -22.75
CA GLU A 77 -5.81 -4.42 -23.46
C GLU A 77 -4.54 -3.60 -23.26
N ILE A 78 -3.76 -3.93 -22.22
CA ILE A 78 -2.56 -3.18 -21.82
C ILE A 78 -1.39 -4.12 -21.68
N GLU A 79 -0.34 -3.88 -22.49
CA GLU A 79 0.88 -4.68 -22.49
C GLU A 79 2.12 -3.84 -22.15
N GLY A 80 3.19 -4.53 -21.77
CA GLY A 80 4.53 -3.97 -21.67
C GLY A 80 4.74 -3.02 -20.51
N ILE A 81 3.93 -3.10 -19.46
CA ILE A 81 4.17 -2.38 -18.20
C ILE A 81 5.06 -3.24 -17.33
N GLU A 82 6.17 -2.68 -16.88
CA GLU A 82 7.17 -3.37 -16.07
C GLU A 82 6.94 -3.12 -14.56
N PHE A 83 6.35 -2.00 -14.19
CA PHE A 83 6.09 -1.65 -12.80
C PHE A 83 4.78 -0.88 -12.63
N LEU A 84 3.96 -1.33 -11.69
CA LEU A 84 2.71 -0.68 -11.29
C LEU A 84 2.76 -0.32 -9.82
N GLU A 85 2.61 0.97 -9.51
CA GLU A 85 2.36 1.45 -8.16
C GLU A 85 0.85 1.68 -8.04
N LEU A 86 0.16 0.82 -7.27
CA LEU A 86 -1.29 0.88 -7.08
C LEU A 86 -1.60 1.29 -5.63
N ARG A 87 -2.44 2.31 -5.48
CA ARG A 87 -2.82 2.87 -4.19
C ARG A 87 -4.34 2.96 -4.07
N ALA A 88 -4.90 2.48 -2.96
CA ALA A 88 -6.34 2.48 -2.76
C ALA A 88 -6.92 3.86 -2.42
N CYS A 89 -6.14 4.73 -1.77
CA CYS A 89 -6.60 6.06 -1.36
C CYS A 89 -6.22 7.12 -2.40
N ASP A 90 -7.12 8.07 -2.68
CA ASP A 90 -6.81 9.27 -3.44
C ASP A 90 -5.72 10.08 -2.75
N GLN A 91 -4.70 10.53 -3.47
CA GLN A 91 -3.43 11.08 -2.96
C GLN A 91 -2.66 10.07 -2.06
N SER A 92 -2.82 8.78 -2.28
CA SER A 92 -2.15 7.72 -1.54
C SER A 92 -2.34 7.84 -0.03
N CYS A 93 -1.29 7.71 0.78
CA CYS A 93 -1.40 7.78 2.23
C CYS A 93 -1.87 9.15 2.77
N ALA A 94 -1.74 10.22 1.99
CA ALA A 94 -2.24 11.55 2.36
C ALA A 94 -3.78 11.60 2.40
N GLY A 95 -4.46 10.75 1.62
CA GLY A 95 -5.91 10.59 1.64
C GLY A 95 -6.41 9.41 2.48
N GLY A 96 -5.53 8.79 3.27
CA GLY A 96 -5.89 7.64 4.10
C GLY A 96 -6.89 7.98 5.21
N VAL A 97 -7.67 6.99 5.63
CA VAL A 97 -8.79 7.14 6.59
C VAL A 97 -8.38 7.67 7.98
N LEU A 98 -7.11 7.62 8.32
CA LEU A 98 -6.58 8.16 9.59
C LEU A 98 -6.05 9.59 9.47
N VAL A 99 -6.11 10.20 8.28
CA VAL A 99 -5.69 11.59 8.05
C VAL A 99 -6.88 12.50 8.25
N CYS A 100 -6.79 13.42 9.21
CA CYS A 100 -7.89 14.31 9.60
C CYS A 100 -7.93 15.62 8.77
N GLU A 101 -6.84 15.90 8.03
CA GLU A 101 -6.69 17.12 7.25
C GLU A 101 -6.99 16.89 5.77
N ASN A 102 -7.14 17.98 5.02
CA ASN A 102 -7.34 17.92 3.58
C ASN A 102 -6.14 17.25 2.88
N ARG A 103 -6.40 16.16 2.14
CA ARG A 103 -5.37 15.33 1.51
C ARG A 103 -4.42 16.08 0.59
N PHE A 104 -4.90 17.11 -0.11
CA PHE A 104 -4.06 17.92 -1.00
C PHE A 104 -3.09 18.80 -0.23
N LEU A 105 -3.55 19.36 0.91
CA LEU A 105 -2.67 20.13 1.81
C LEU A 105 -1.64 19.21 2.47
N VAL A 106 -2.04 18.02 2.87
CA VAL A 106 -1.11 17.02 3.43
C VAL A 106 -0.04 16.64 2.41
N SER A 107 -0.44 16.35 1.16
CA SER A 107 0.50 16.08 0.06
C SER A 107 1.48 17.24 -0.14
N GLU A 108 1.00 18.48 -0.20
CA GLU A 108 1.86 19.66 -0.36
C GLU A 108 2.85 19.80 0.80
N CYS A 109 2.39 19.64 2.05
CA CYS A 109 3.25 19.67 3.23
C CYS A 109 4.34 18.58 3.17
N MET A 110 4.00 17.37 2.69
CA MET A 110 4.97 16.28 2.54
C MET A 110 6.01 16.61 1.46
N TYR A 111 5.59 17.17 0.31
CA TYR A 111 6.51 17.66 -0.73
C TYR A 111 7.42 18.78 -0.22
N ALA A 112 6.88 19.75 0.51
CA ALA A 112 7.67 20.83 1.10
C ALA A 112 8.70 20.29 2.11
N ARG A 113 8.30 19.30 2.92
CA ARG A 113 9.20 18.62 3.85
C ARG A 113 10.31 17.85 3.14
N ALA A 114 9.97 17.10 2.11
CA ALA A 114 10.93 16.35 1.31
C ALA A 114 11.97 17.26 0.65
N ARG A 115 11.54 18.40 0.08
CA ARG A 115 12.45 19.42 -0.47
C ARG A 115 13.47 19.92 0.56
N LYS A 116 13.02 20.25 1.78
CA LYS A 116 13.92 20.69 2.86
C LYS A 116 14.90 19.61 3.27
N VAL A 117 14.49 18.35 3.27
CA VAL A 117 15.38 17.22 3.58
C VAL A 117 16.38 17.02 2.44
N ALA A 118 15.93 17.05 1.18
CA ALA A 118 16.82 16.93 0.01
C ALA A 118 17.89 18.04 -0.05
N GLU A 119 17.58 19.27 0.39
CA GLU A 119 18.56 20.34 0.51
C GLU A 119 19.64 20.01 1.57
N ARG A 120 19.24 19.46 2.70
CA ARG A 120 20.18 19.01 3.75
C ARG A 120 21.04 17.85 3.28
N GLU A 121 20.43 16.88 2.60
CA GLU A 121 21.15 15.74 2.00
C GLU A 121 22.21 16.21 1.02
N ARG A 122 21.91 17.21 0.17
CA ARG A 122 22.88 17.82 -0.77
C ARG A 122 24.02 18.54 -0.04
N ASN A 123 23.76 19.10 1.14
CA ASN A 123 24.75 19.79 1.96
C ASN A 123 25.58 18.83 2.83
N GLY A 124 25.45 17.51 2.63
CA GLY A 124 26.22 16.50 3.34
C GLY A 124 25.71 16.17 4.75
N GLU A 125 24.53 16.65 5.13
CA GLU A 125 23.86 16.23 6.37
C GLU A 125 23.25 14.82 6.22
N THR A 126 24.09 13.85 5.89
CA THR A 126 23.62 12.45 5.77
C THR A 126 23.56 11.78 7.12
N THR A 127 22.43 11.15 7.38
CA THR A 127 22.18 10.55 8.69
C THR A 127 21.96 9.03 8.65
N ARG A 128 22.04 8.35 7.51
CA ARG A 128 21.55 6.97 7.44
C ARG A 128 22.34 5.92 6.68
N ASP A 129 23.35 6.28 5.95
CA ASP A 129 23.99 5.35 5.01
C ASP A 129 24.63 4.13 5.68
N LEU A 130 25.09 4.25 6.91
CA LEU A 130 25.70 3.14 7.65
C LEU A 130 24.68 2.13 8.20
N GLU A 131 23.48 2.58 8.60
CA GLU A 131 22.42 1.70 9.09
C GLU A 131 21.69 0.99 7.93
N ILE A 132 21.47 1.69 6.82
CA ILE A 132 20.85 1.14 5.60
C ILE A 132 21.69 0.02 5.00
N ASN A 133 23.01 0.11 5.02
CA ASN A 133 23.87 -0.94 4.50
C ASN A 133 23.74 -2.25 5.31
N LYS A 134 23.62 -2.16 6.64
CA LYS A 134 23.38 -3.33 7.48
C LYS A 134 22.00 -3.95 7.24
N GLU A 135 20.99 -3.11 7.05
CA GLU A 135 19.63 -3.56 6.72
C GLU A 135 19.55 -4.17 5.32
N ARG A 136 20.25 -3.63 4.33
CA ARG A 136 20.36 -4.19 2.98
C ARG A 136 20.98 -5.58 2.98
N ASP A 137 22.07 -5.78 3.71
CA ASP A 137 22.73 -7.07 3.83
C ASP A 137 21.83 -8.09 4.53
N TYR A 138 21.08 -7.66 5.54
CA TYR A 138 20.09 -8.51 6.20
C TYR A 138 18.95 -8.89 5.25
N LEU A 139 18.37 -7.93 4.54
CA LEU A 139 17.29 -8.17 3.57
C LEU A 139 17.75 -9.05 2.41
N ALA A 140 18.95 -8.82 1.87
CA ALA A 140 19.51 -9.62 0.80
C ALA A 140 19.71 -11.10 1.23
N LYS A 141 20.11 -11.34 2.48
CA LYS A 141 20.28 -12.69 3.03
C LYS A 141 18.97 -13.40 3.39
N ASN A 142 17.91 -12.62 3.69
CA ASN A 142 16.63 -13.13 4.17
C ASN A 142 15.48 -12.84 3.21
N SER A 143 15.76 -12.35 2.00
CA SER A 143 14.75 -12.17 0.96
C SER A 143 14.27 -13.50 0.42
N MET A 144 13.01 -13.56 -0.02
CA MET A 144 12.44 -14.74 -0.64
C MET A 144 13.23 -15.12 -1.90
N VAL A 145 13.75 -16.35 -1.92
CA VAL A 145 14.54 -16.89 -3.05
C VAL A 145 13.64 -17.61 -4.06
N GLU A 146 12.41 -17.93 -3.68
CA GLU A 146 11.46 -18.62 -4.55
C GLU A 146 10.65 -17.63 -5.38
N SER A 147 10.55 -17.90 -6.69
CA SER A 147 9.69 -17.11 -7.55
C SER A 147 8.22 -17.31 -7.17
N ILE A 148 7.49 -16.22 -7.06
CA ILE A 148 6.04 -16.26 -6.88
C ILE A 148 5.41 -16.77 -8.18
N LYS A 149 4.81 -17.97 -8.11
CA LYS A 149 4.08 -18.53 -9.26
C LYS A 149 2.72 -17.85 -9.37
N PRO A 150 2.25 -17.57 -10.61
CA PRO A 150 0.89 -17.09 -10.79
C PRO A 150 -0.11 -18.07 -10.16
N ARG A 151 -1.13 -17.57 -9.51
CA ARG A 151 -2.24 -18.43 -9.10
C ARG A 151 -2.87 -19.02 -10.36
N SER A 152 -3.08 -20.34 -10.38
CA SER A 152 -3.90 -20.93 -11.43
C SER A 152 -5.30 -20.36 -11.32
N MET A 153 -5.91 -20.01 -12.47
CA MET A 153 -7.34 -19.72 -12.50
C MET A 153 -8.09 -20.84 -11.78
N MET A 154 -9.11 -20.48 -11.02
CA MET A 154 -9.88 -21.46 -10.25
C MET A 154 -10.62 -22.39 -11.22
N VAL A 155 -10.04 -23.53 -11.49
CA VAL A 155 -10.65 -24.57 -12.31
C VAL A 155 -11.67 -25.30 -11.44
N LEU A 156 -12.94 -25.11 -11.70
CA LEU A 156 -14.04 -25.75 -10.95
C LEU A 156 -13.97 -27.28 -11.02
N ASP A 157 -13.63 -27.84 -12.17
CA ASP A 157 -13.31 -29.25 -12.38
C ASP A 157 -12.50 -29.42 -13.65
N LYS A 158 -11.74 -30.54 -13.77
CA LYS A 158 -11.03 -30.91 -15.00
C LYS A 158 -12.01 -31.42 -16.08
N ASP A 159 -13.16 -31.94 -15.67
CA ASP A 159 -14.24 -32.39 -16.52
C ASP A 159 -15.23 -31.24 -16.74
N ILE A 160 -15.44 -30.87 -17.99
CA ILE A 160 -16.32 -29.75 -18.37
C ILE A 160 -17.76 -29.97 -17.88
N SER A 161 -18.26 -31.21 -17.96
CA SER A 161 -19.63 -31.52 -17.51
C SER A 161 -19.79 -31.28 -16.00
N LYS A 162 -18.82 -31.72 -15.20
CA LYS A 162 -18.79 -31.48 -13.75
C LYS A 162 -18.56 -30.02 -13.41
N ALA A 163 -17.78 -29.32 -14.21
CA ALA A 163 -17.59 -27.87 -14.03
C ALA A 163 -18.90 -27.10 -14.26
N LEU A 164 -19.69 -27.46 -15.26
CA LEU A 164 -20.99 -26.89 -15.54
C LEU A 164 -22.02 -27.20 -14.41
N GLU A 165 -22.05 -28.43 -13.92
CA GLU A 165 -22.90 -28.78 -12.75
C GLU A 165 -22.54 -27.95 -11.51
N LYS A 166 -21.26 -27.75 -11.25
CA LYS A 166 -20.78 -26.90 -10.16
C LYS A 166 -21.15 -25.44 -10.35
N MET A 167 -21.05 -24.91 -11.58
CA MET A 167 -21.49 -23.55 -11.90
C MET A 167 -23.00 -23.37 -11.67
N GLU A 168 -23.81 -24.35 -12.08
CA GLU A 168 -25.25 -24.31 -11.87
C GLU A 168 -25.60 -24.35 -10.39
N ARG A 169 -24.87 -25.17 -9.61
CA ARG A 169 -25.03 -25.23 -8.15
C ARG A 169 -24.63 -23.92 -7.47
N ILE A 170 -23.54 -23.28 -7.91
CA ILE A 170 -23.12 -21.94 -7.44
C ILE A 170 -24.22 -20.92 -7.70
N ARG A 171 -24.81 -20.96 -8.90
CA ARG A 171 -25.92 -20.06 -9.28
C ARG A 171 -27.15 -20.25 -8.40
N GLU A 172 -27.55 -21.51 -8.13
CA GLU A 172 -28.64 -21.82 -7.20
C GLU A 172 -28.39 -21.27 -5.81
N ILE A 173 -27.18 -21.52 -5.25
CA ILE A 173 -26.82 -21.05 -3.93
C ILE A 173 -26.80 -19.50 -3.89
N LYS A 174 -26.26 -18.86 -4.93
CA LYS A 174 -26.25 -17.40 -5.02
C LYS A 174 -27.68 -16.82 -5.02
N ASN A 175 -28.61 -17.46 -5.70
CA ASN A 175 -30.00 -17.04 -5.72
C ASN A 175 -30.73 -17.26 -4.37
N MET A 176 -30.23 -18.15 -3.52
CA MET A 176 -30.78 -18.39 -2.18
C MET A 176 -30.23 -17.40 -1.13
N LEU A 177 -29.13 -16.70 -1.44
CA LEU A 177 -28.56 -15.69 -0.56
C LEU A 177 -29.35 -14.38 -0.65
N PRO A 178 -29.46 -13.62 0.45
CA PRO A 178 -29.99 -12.26 0.39
C PRO A 178 -29.11 -11.45 -0.55
N GLN A 179 -29.65 -11.00 -1.68
CA GLN A 179 -28.98 -10.25 -2.74
C GLN A 179 -28.38 -8.88 -2.25
N THR A 180 -27.86 -8.88 -1.04
CA THR A 180 -27.29 -7.70 -0.41
C THR A 180 -25.78 -7.74 -0.59
N ASP A 181 -25.28 -6.88 -1.44
CA ASP A 181 -23.84 -6.71 -1.65
C ASP A 181 -23.25 -5.93 -0.44
N CYS A 182 -22.95 -6.65 0.61
CA CYS A 182 -22.32 -6.08 1.81
C CYS A 182 -20.81 -6.36 1.88
N CYS A 183 -20.22 -7.03 0.89
CA CYS A 183 -18.81 -7.42 0.81
C CYS A 183 -18.28 -8.21 2.03
N PHE A 184 -19.16 -8.63 2.94
CA PHE A 184 -18.75 -9.30 4.20
C PHE A 184 -18.34 -10.75 3.97
N CYS A 185 -19.00 -11.45 3.04
CA CYS A 185 -18.68 -12.84 2.71
C CYS A 185 -17.67 -13.01 1.57
N GLY A 186 -17.20 -11.92 0.96
CA GLY A 186 -16.25 -11.95 -0.15
C GLY A 186 -16.81 -12.54 -1.45
N ALA A 187 -18.13 -12.54 -1.61
CA ALA A 187 -18.80 -13.02 -2.83
C ALA A 187 -19.14 -11.86 -3.76
#